data_7f00ef9fef72de36fe8777f58e98eab7
#
_entry.id   7f00ef9fef72de36fe8777f58e98eab7
#
_cell.length_a   1.000
_cell.length_b   1.000
_cell.length_c   1.000
_cell.angle_alpha   90.00
_cell.angle_beta   90.00
_cell.angle_gamma   90.00
#
_symmetry.space_group_name_H-M   'P 1'
#
loop_
_entity.id
_entity.type
_entity.pdbx_description
1 polymer ?
#
loop_
_entity_poly.entity_id
_entity_poly.type
_entity_poly.pdbx_seq_one_letter_code
_entity_poly.pdbx_strand_id
1 'polypeptide(L)'
;MLSWQLRQFLFALVHWLVNILVAIQNVYFRFRVKKCSLPQDEVMKSDIRVILKHMPRVTKKLKHLVILTDTDQHSFSDLARMVIWSLVAGISYVSFYDITGELKKNEEKLFLEVERNKKGVPGCIKWCRKPDLNGYTNGMQAHTVYINIFSREDGRPTVVQCIRHIAEDRVICSRESAEYTAQEIDNTLKLMYPSIPDPELVLYTGPLCCTRGLLPWQIRLTEFIQLSLDCSVNIDNFIGALYRYNKCDQRFGK
;
A
#
# COMPACT_ATOMS: atom_id res chain seq x y z
N MET A 1 -25.36 -42.39 18.57
CA MET A 1 -24.34 -41.98 17.54
C MET A 1 -25.08 -41.46 16.30
N LEU A 2 -24.87 -40.22 15.89
CA LEU A 2 -25.44 -39.71 14.64
C LEU A 2 -24.89 -40.55 13.47
N SER A 3 -25.78 -41.00 12.54
CA SER A 3 -25.33 -41.73 11.36
C SER A 3 -24.37 -40.86 10.53
N TRP A 4 -23.38 -41.45 9.87
CA TRP A 4 -22.41 -40.78 9.02
C TRP A 4 -23.08 -39.88 7.95
N GLN A 5 -24.17 -40.33 7.38
CA GLN A 5 -24.98 -39.58 6.41
C GLN A 5 -25.59 -38.31 7.02
N LEU A 6 -26.05 -38.34 8.27
CA LEU A 6 -26.60 -37.16 8.95
C LEU A 6 -25.52 -36.11 9.25
N ARG A 7 -24.30 -36.55 9.54
CA ARG A 7 -23.14 -35.61 9.74
C ARG A 7 -22.77 -34.91 8.43
N GLN A 8 -22.73 -35.64 7.32
CA GLN A 8 -22.48 -35.03 6.01
C GLN A 8 -23.58 -34.06 5.60
N PHE A 9 -24.83 -34.41 5.85
CA PHE A 9 -25.96 -33.51 5.56
C PHE A 9 -25.86 -32.22 6.40
N LEU A 10 -25.61 -32.33 7.69
CA LEU A 10 -25.45 -31.19 8.55
C LEU A 10 -24.26 -30.31 8.11
N PHE A 11 -23.15 -30.93 7.74
CA PHE A 11 -21.98 -30.21 7.24
C PHE A 11 -22.29 -29.42 5.95
N ALA A 12 -22.95 -30.07 4.98
CA ALA A 12 -23.38 -29.43 3.75
C ALA A 12 -24.38 -28.30 4.00
N LEU A 13 -25.32 -28.48 4.91
CA LEU A 13 -26.31 -27.47 5.30
C LEU A 13 -25.62 -26.22 5.93
N VAL A 14 -24.67 -26.43 6.82
CA VAL A 14 -23.91 -25.32 7.44
C VAL A 14 -23.14 -24.55 6.38
N HIS A 15 -22.44 -25.25 5.48
CA HIS A 15 -21.70 -24.59 4.40
C HIS A 15 -22.63 -23.80 3.46
N TRP A 16 -23.78 -24.34 3.14
CA TRP A 16 -24.78 -23.67 2.31
C TRP A 16 -25.30 -22.39 3.00
N LEU A 17 -25.60 -22.44 4.31
CA LEU A 17 -26.01 -21.28 5.09
C LEU A 17 -24.91 -20.21 5.15
N VAL A 18 -23.66 -20.60 5.37
CA VAL A 18 -22.52 -19.68 5.38
C VAL A 18 -22.36 -19.00 4.01
N ASN A 19 -22.46 -19.77 2.92
CA ASN A 19 -22.37 -19.20 1.57
C ASN A 19 -23.50 -18.21 1.27
N ILE A 20 -24.72 -18.47 1.74
CA ILE A 20 -25.84 -17.52 1.63
C ILE A 20 -25.56 -16.24 2.43
N LEU A 21 -25.08 -16.36 3.67
CA LEU A 21 -24.76 -15.20 4.49
C LEU A 21 -23.67 -14.33 3.83
N VAL A 22 -22.64 -14.97 3.30
CA VAL A 22 -21.57 -14.28 2.54
C VAL A 22 -22.14 -13.61 1.28
N ALA A 23 -23.00 -14.27 0.54
CA ALA A 23 -23.65 -13.69 -0.64
C ALA A 23 -24.52 -12.48 -0.28
N ILE A 24 -25.33 -12.58 0.78
CA ILE A 24 -26.15 -11.46 1.30
C ILE A 24 -25.25 -10.31 1.73
N GLN A 25 -24.17 -10.59 2.45
CA GLN A 25 -23.20 -9.60 2.89
C GLN A 25 -22.58 -8.87 1.69
N ASN A 26 -22.14 -9.59 0.66
CA ASN A 26 -21.59 -9.02 -0.56
C ASN A 26 -22.61 -8.17 -1.33
N VAL A 27 -23.85 -8.60 -1.41
CA VAL A 27 -24.95 -7.84 -2.02
C VAL A 27 -25.23 -6.56 -1.21
N TYR A 28 -25.32 -6.67 0.11
CA TYR A 28 -25.51 -5.53 1.00
C TYR A 28 -24.39 -4.47 0.85
N PHE A 29 -23.11 -4.89 0.80
CA PHE A 29 -21.99 -4.00 0.57
C PHE A 29 -22.03 -3.33 -0.81
N ARG A 30 -22.39 -4.08 -1.87
CA ARG A 30 -22.57 -3.50 -3.22
C ARG A 30 -23.66 -2.44 -3.27
N PHE A 31 -24.75 -2.63 -2.55
CA PHE A 31 -25.83 -1.63 -2.46
C PHE A 31 -25.44 -0.42 -1.60
N ARG A 32 -24.71 -0.62 -0.52
CA ARG A 32 -24.23 0.45 0.34
C ARG A 32 -23.25 1.38 -0.37
N VAL A 33 -22.33 0.82 -1.17
CA VAL A 33 -21.37 1.58 -1.98
C VAL A 33 -22.07 2.43 -3.06
N LYS A 34 -23.18 1.96 -3.62
CA LYS A 34 -23.94 2.72 -4.63
C LYS A 34 -24.73 3.92 -4.09
N LYS A 35 -24.89 4.07 -2.79
CA LYS A 35 -25.84 5.04 -2.20
C LYS A 35 -25.28 6.43 -1.89
N CYS A 36 -24.01 6.71 -2.19
CA CYS A 36 -23.41 8.04 -1.98
C CYS A 36 -22.76 8.53 -3.27
N SER A 37 -23.56 9.02 -4.22
CA SER A 37 -23.04 9.66 -5.44
C SER A 37 -22.97 11.18 -5.27
N LEU A 38 -22.18 11.64 -4.30
CA LEU A 38 -21.68 13.01 -4.37
C LEU A 38 -20.68 13.11 -5.54
N PRO A 39 -20.60 14.25 -6.24
CA PRO A 39 -19.58 14.49 -7.24
C PRO A 39 -18.19 14.20 -6.63
N GLN A 40 -17.32 13.51 -7.37
CA GLN A 40 -16.01 13.07 -6.89
C GLN A 40 -15.17 14.23 -6.32
N ASP A 41 -15.29 15.41 -6.94
CA ASP A 41 -14.60 16.63 -6.49
C ASP A 41 -15.06 17.11 -5.09
N GLU A 42 -16.35 16.97 -4.77
CA GLU A 42 -16.88 17.34 -3.45
C GLU A 42 -16.43 16.36 -2.38
N VAL A 43 -16.41 15.08 -2.70
CA VAL A 43 -15.88 14.03 -1.81
C VAL A 43 -14.42 14.31 -1.50
N MET A 44 -13.59 14.59 -2.52
CA MET A 44 -12.18 14.90 -2.33
C MET A 44 -11.96 16.15 -1.48
N LYS A 45 -12.72 17.22 -1.70
CA LYS A 45 -12.65 18.43 -0.87
C LYS A 45 -13.03 18.15 0.59
N SER A 46 -14.03 17.30 0.81
CA SER A 46 -14.42 16.87 2.15
C SER A 46 -13.30 16.07 2.82
N ASP A 47 -12.73 15.11 2.12
CA ASP A 47 -11.61 14.27 2.62
C ASP A 47 -10.41 15.14 3.03
N ILE A 48 -10.04 16.11 2.18
CA ILE A 48 -8.93 17.04 2.47
C ILE A 48 -9.18 17.83 3.75
N ARG A 49 -10.41 18.33 3.97
CA ARG A 49 -10.76 19.04 5.21
C ARG A 49 -10.60 18.13 6.44
N VAL A 50 -11.01 16.87 6.33
CA VAL A 50 -10.84 15.88 7.40
C VAL A 50 -9.36 15.68 7.71
N ILE A 51 -8.51 15.48 6.69
CA ILE A 51 -7.07 15.30 6.88
C ILE A 51 -6.47 16.52 7.59
N LEU A 52 -6.70 17.73 7.06
CA LEU A 52 -6.15 18.97 7.63
C LEU A 52 -6.57 19.19 9.09
N LYS A 53 -7.79 18.78 9.47
CA LYS A 53 -8.28 18.83 10.85
C LYS A 53 -7.54 17.87 11.79
N HIS A 54 -7.15 16.69 11.29
CA HIS A 54 -6.57 15.62 12.10
C HIS A 54 -5.04 15.61 12.12
N MET A 55 -4.37 16.08 11.06
CA MET A 55 -2.90 16.06 10.95
C MET A 55 -2.15 16.75 12.09
N PRO A 56 -2.59 17.90 12.66
CA PRO A 56 -1.90 18.50 13.80
C PRO A 56 -1.79 17.60 15.04
N ARG A 57 -2.61 16.55 15.13
CA ARG A 57 -2.60 15.59 16.24
C ARG A 57 -1.72 14.36 15.95
N VAL A 58 -1.27 14.18 14.71
CA VAL A 58 -0.36 13.09 14.29
C VAL A 58 1.06 13.66 14.34
N THR A 59 1.77 13.36 15.41
CA THR A 59 3.11 13.91 15.68
C THR A 59 4.23 13.10 15.05
N LYS A 60 4.02 11.77 14.90
CA LYS A 60 4.99 10.88 14.28
C LYS A 60 4.97 11.06 12.77
N LYS A 61 6.11 11.52 12.21
CA LYS A 61 6.24 11.67 10.76
C LYS A 61 6.31 10.31 10.09
N LEU A 62 5.48 10.10 9.07
CA LEU A 62 5.49 8.93 8.21
C LEU A 62 6.17 9.32 6.89
N LYS A 63 7.31 8.71 6.58
CA LYS A 63 8.04 8.97 5.34
C LYS A 63 7.56 8.10 4.20
N HIS A 64 7.42 6.79 4.43
CA HIS A 64 7.09 5.83 3.40
C HIS A 64 5.90 4.95 3.80
N LEU A 65 4.82 5.13 3.07
CA LEU A 65 3.60 4.35 3.15
C LEU A 65 3.55 3.36 2.01
N VAL A 66 3.28 2.09 2.32
CA VAL A 66 2.94 1.07 1.31
C VAL A 66 1.47 0.69 1.45
N ILE A 67 0.81 0.49 0.32
CA ILE A 67 -0.58 0.05 0.24
C ILE A 67 -0.59 -1.29 -0.49
N LEU A 68 -1.00 -2.36 0.20
CA LEU A 68 -1.23 -3.64 -0.44
C LEU A 68 -2.53 -3.53 -1.24
N THR A 69 -2.41 -3.69 -2.54
CA THR A 69 -3.53 -3.55 -3.47
C THR A 69 -3.95 -4.90 -4.03
N ASP A 70 -5.20 -4.96 -4.41
CA ASP A 70 -5.78 -6.02 -5.20
C ASP A 70 -6.64 -5.34 -6.26
N THR A 71 -6.25 -5.45 -7.53
CA THR A 71 -6.93 -4.77 -8.65
C THR A 71 -8.35 -5.25 -8.88
N ASP A 72 -8.71 -6.43 -8.37
CA ASP A 72 -10.07 -6.93 -8.42
C ASP A 72 -10.97 -6.28 -7.36
N GLN A 73 -10.38 -5.72 -6.30
CA GLN A 73 -11.09 -5.16 -5.15
C GLN A 73 -11.00 -3.65 -5.03
N HIS A 74 -9.90 -3.04 -5.51
CA HIS A 74 -9.66 -1.61 -5.42
C HIS A 74 -9.81 -0.93 -6.77
N SER A 75 -10.63 0.11 -6.82
CA SER A 75 -10.74 0.94 -8.02
C SER A 75 -9.53 1.87 -8.15
N PHE A 76 -9.17 2.23 -9.40
CA PHE A 76 -8.11 3.25 -9.64
C PHE A 76 -8.44 4.59 -9.00
N SER A 77 -9.73 4.92 -8.90
CA SER A 77 -10.21 6.13 -8.21
C SER A 77 -9.89 6.08 -6.71
N ASP A 78 -10.07 4.95 -6.04
CA ASP A 78 -9.74 4.80 -4.61
C ASP A 78 -8.24 4.89 -4.38
N LEU A 79 -7.43 4.24 -5.23
CA LEU A 79 -5.98 4.33 -5.16
C LEU A 79 -5.48 5.76 -5.40
N ALA A 80 -6.06 6.46 -6.37
CA ALA A 80 -5.76 7.86 -6.63
C ALA A 80 -6.11 8.77 -5.44
N ARG A 81 -7.25 8.53 -4.76
CA ARG A 81 -7.61 9.25 -3.54
C ARG A 81 -6.56 9.05 -2.44
N MET A 82 -6.07 7.82 -2.24
CA MET A 82 -5.02 7.54 -1.27
C MET A 82 -3.72 8.30 -1.55
N VAL A 83 -3.36 8.51 -2.84
CA VAL A 83 -2.22 9.35 -3.23
C VAL A 83 -2.44 10.80 -2.79
N ILE A 84 -3.61 11.36 -3.08
CA ILE A 84 -3.94 12.75 -2.70
C ILE A 84 -4.00 12.90 -1.17
N TRP A 85 -4.58 11.94 -0.46
CA TRP A 85 -4.59 11.94 1.01
C TRP A 85 -3.17 11.94 1.58
N SER A 86 -2.29 11.12 1.01
CA SER A 86 -0.89 11.03 1.42
C SER A 86 -0.13 12.33 1.15
N LEU A 87 -0.38 12.97 0.00
CA LEU A 87 0.18 14.28 -0.32
C LEU A 87 -0.22 15.34 0.72
N VAL A 88 -1.52 15.41 1.05
CA VAL A 88 -2.05 16.37 2.03
C VAL A 88 -1.60 16.04 3.45
N ALA A 89 -1.44 14.75 3.77
CA ALA A 89 -0.92 14.30 5.06
C ALA A 89 0.59 14.52 5.24
N GLY A 90 1.32 14.95 4.19
CA GLY A 90 2.75 15.19 4.27
C GLY A 90 3.62 13.94 4.18
N ILE A 91 3.10 12.84 3.62
CA ILE A 91 3.85 11.60 3.39
C ILE A 91 4.69 11.76 2.13
N SER A 92 6.00 11.43 2.21
CA SER A 92 6.94 11.70 1.11
C SER A 92 6.99 10.58 0.06
N TYR A 93 6.73 9.34 0.45
CA TYR A 93 6.77 8.18 -0.46
C TYR A 93 5.51 7.35 -0.29
N VAL A 94 4.86 7.04 -1.40
CA VAL A 94 3.70 6.14 -1.45
C VAL A 94 4.00 5.05 -2.47
N SER A 95 3.96 3.82 -2.03
CA SER A 95 4.16 2.66 -2.89
C SER A 95 2.91 1.79 -2.88
N PHE A 96 2.51 1.36 -4.06
CA PHE A 96 1.50 0.33 -4.22
C PHE A 96 2.19 -1.00 -4.45
N TYR A 97 1.72 -2.03 -3.79
CA TYR A 97 2.17 -3.39 -4.04
C TYR A 97 1.00 -4.25 -4.50
N ASP A 98 1.09 -4.70 -5.74
CA ASP A 98 0.15 -5.62 -6.36
C ASP A 98 0.87 -6.92 -6.77
N ILE A 99 0.52 -8.03 -6.10
CA ILE A 99 1.15 -9.33 -6.36
C ILE A 99 0.93 -9.82 -7.79
N THR A 100 -0.17 -9.43 -8.43
CA THR A 100 -0.52 -9.86 -9.79
C THR A 100 0.26 -9.10 -10.87
N GLY A 101 0.74 -7.89 -10.54
CA GLY A 101 1.39 -6.96 -11.46
C GLY A 101 0.43 -6.26 -12.42
N GLU A 102 -0.89 -6.45 -12.27
CA GLU A 102 -1.89 -5.80 -13.12
C GLU A 102 -1.91 -4.29 -12.92
N LEU A 103 -1.67 -3.80 -11.70
CA LEU A 103 -1.56 -2.37 -11.44
C LEU A 103 -0.38 -1.75 -12.20
N LYS A 104 0.75 -2.44 -12.28
CA LYS A 104 1.95 -2.01 -13.02
C LYS A 104 1.69 -1.95 -14.53
N LYS A 105 0.93 -2.90 -15.07
CA LYS A 105 0.49 -2.91 -16.48
C LYS A 105 -0.51 -1.77 -16.78
N ASN A 106 -1.34 -1.42 -15.82
CA ASN A 106 -2.37 -0.37 -15.94
C ASN A 106 -1.94 0.95 -15.27
N GLU A 107 -0.64 1.19 -15.10
CA GLU A 107 -0.08 2.38 -14.46
C GLU A 107 -0.63 3.68 -15.06
N GLU A 108 -0.85 3.72 -16.39
CA GLU A 108 -1.43 4.88 -17.07
C GLU A 108 -2.82 5.24 -16.56
N LYS A 109 -3.67 4.25 -16.30
CA LYS A 109 -5.03 4.49 -15.79
C LYS A 109 -4.96 5.10 -14.39
N LEU A 110 -4.06 4.60 -13.54
CA LEU A 110 -3.86 5.16 -12.21
C LEU A 110 -3.33 6.59 -12.29
N PHE A 111 -2.35 6.85 -13.17
CA PHE A 111 -1.79 8.18 -13.38
C PHE A 111 -2.87 9.20 -13.77
N LEU A 112 -3.72 8.88 -14.74
CA LEU A 112 -4.81 9.75 -15.20
C LEU A 112 -5.84 10.04 -14.08
N GLU A 113 -6.15 9.04 -13.24
CA GLU A 113 -7.03 9.26 -12.09
C GLU A 113 -6.36 10.13 -11.01
N VAL A 114 -5.06 9.96 -10.77
CA VAL A 114 -4.30 10.83 -9.86
C VAL A 114 -4.24 12.25 -10.41
N GLU A 115 -3.97 12.44 -11.70
CA GLU A 115 -3.96 13.76 -12.35
C GLU A 115 -5.31 14.46 -12.19
N ARG A 116 -6.41 13.75 -12.41
CA ARG A 116 -7.77 14.27 -12.23
C ARG A 116 -8.00 14.76 -10.80
N ASN A 117 -7.66 13.93 -9.81
CA ASN A 117 -7.87 14.23 -8.40
C ASN A 117 -6.88 15.28 -7.85
N LYS A 118 -5.75 15.51 -8.53
CA LYS A 118 -4.73 16.48 -8.14
C LYS A 118 -5.14 17.93 -8.41
N LYS A 119 -6.10 18.16 -9.30
CA LYS A 119 -6.54 19.52 -9.67
C LYS A 119 -6.94 20.33 -8.45
N GLY A 120 -6.33 21.50 -8.28
CA GLY A 120 -6.59 22.41 -7.16
C GLY A 120 -5.99 21.98 -5.79
N VAL A 121 -5.24 20.90 -5.72
CA VAL A 121 -4.54 20.47 -4.51
C VAL A 121 -3.08 20.96 -4.57
N PRO A 122 -2.57 21.68 -3.54
CA PRO A 122 -1.18 22.12 -3.51
C PRO A 122 -0.22 20.93 -3.36
N GLY A 123 1.05 21.10 -3.76
CA GLY A 123 2.07 20.07 -3.68
C GLY A 123 2.46 19.50 -5.04
N CYS A 124 3.46 18.63 -5.07
CA CYS A 124 3.98 17.97 -6.26
C CYS A 124 3.86 16.45 -6.13
N ILE A 125 3.48 15.78 -7.20
CA ILE A 125 3.52 14.32 -7.29
C ILE A 125 4.56 13.95 -8.34
N LYS A 126 5.56 13.18 -7.94
CA LYS A 126 6.60 12.65 -8.80
C LYS A 126 6.39 11.18 -9.05
N TRP A 127 6.47 10.80 -10.30
CA TRP A 127 6.28 9.44 -10.77
C TRP A 127 7.47 9.01 -11.61
N CYS A 128 8.02 7.84 -11.36
CA CYS A 128 9.31 7.43 -11.91
C CYS A 128 9.41 7.53 -13.45
N ARG A 129 8.31 7.32 -14.18
CA ARG A 129 8.27 7.30 -15.65
C ARG A 129 7.19 8.19 -16.26
N LYS A 130 6.67 9.15 -15.51
CA LYS A 130 5.57 10.03 -15.90
C LYS A 130 5.94 11.49 -15.64
N PRO A 131 5.26 12.44 -16.28
CA PRO A 131 5.44 13.86 -15.99
C PRO A 131 5.11 14.18 -14.52
N ASP A 132 5.84 15.14 -13.94
CA ASP A 132 5.56 15.65 -12.62
C ASP A 132 4.21 16.38 -12.60
N LEU A 133 3.34 16.01 -11.65
CA LEU A 133 2.07 16.69 -11.42
C LEU A 133 2.25 17.82 -10.40
N ASN A 134 2.59 18.99 -10.90
CA ASN A 134 2.83 20.18 -10.08
C ASN A 134 1.51 20.87 -9.70
N GLY A 135 1.41 21.32 -8.45
CA GLY A 135 0.35 22.18 -7.96
C GLY A 135 0.85 23.58 -7.70
N TYR A 136 -0.06 24.55 -7.64
CA TYR A 136 0.26 25.93 -7.32
C TYR A 136 0.90 26.03 -5.93
N THR A 137 2.03 26.73 -5.86
CA THR A 137 2.74 27.05 -4.61
C THR A 137 2.90 28.55 -4.54
N ASN A 138 2.17 29.21 -3.65
CA ASN A 138 2.36 30.61 -3.32
C ASN A 138 3.68 30.80 -2.55
N GLY A 139 4.83 30.55 -3.19
CA GLY A 139 6.15 30.80 -2.61
C GLY A 139 6.56 29.89 -1.44
N MET A 140 5.70 28.99 -0.96
CA MET A 140 6.07 27.96 0.02
C MET A 140 6.60 26.72 -0.71
N GLN A 141 7.63 26.09 -0.12
CA GLN A 141 8.16 24.83 -0.62
C GLN A 141 7.05 23.75 -0.53
N ALA A 142 6.46 23.43 -1.68
CA ALA A 142 5.36 22.49 -1.73
C ALA A 142 5.85 21.10 -1.36
N HIS A 143 5.06 20.40 -0.53
CA HIS A 143 5.33 19.01 -0.22
C HIS A 143 5.33 18.17 -1.52
N THR A 144 6.30 17.26 -1.62
CA THR A 144 6.42 16.35 -2.77
C THR A 144 6.19 14.92 -2.31
N VAL A 145 5.33 14.20 -3.01
CA VAL A 145 5.15 12.76 -2.85
C VAL A 145 5.71 12.01 -4.06
N TYR A 146 6.47 10.96 -3.79
CA TYR A 146 7.03 10.06 -4.80
C TYR A 146 6.20 8.79 -4.86
N ILE A 147 5.74 8.41 -6.06
CA ILE A 147 4.89 7.24 -6.28
C ILE A 147 5.72 6.11 -6.88
N ASN A 148 5.57 4.90 -6.31
CA ASN A 148 6.16 3.68 -6.82
C ASN A 148 5.09 2.60 -6.94
N ILE A 149 5.25 1.70 -7.91
CA ILE A 149 4.40 0.52 -8.07
C ILE A 149 5.31 -0.70 -8.06
N PHE A 150 5.12 -1.55 -7.08
CA PHE A 150 5.82 -2.82 -6.93
C PHE A 150 4.89 -3.99 -7.24
N SER A 151 5.49 -5.07 -7.70
CA SER A 151 4.83 -6.34 -7.98
C SER A 151 5.61 -7.50 -7.33
N ARG A 152 5.13 -8.71 -7.55
CA ARG A 152 5.82 -9.93 -7.11
C ARG A 152 7.30 -9.97 -7.54
N GLU A 153 7.60 -9.47 -8.73
CA GLU A 153 8.95 -9.47 -9.30
C GLU A 153 9.92 -8.59 -8.51
N ASP A 154 9.42 -7.51 -7.90
CA ASP A 154 10.20 -6.59 -7.08
C ASP A 154 10.41 -7.11 -5.64
N GLY A 155 9.90 -8.29 -5.30
CA GLY A 155 10.02 -8.92 -3.98
C GLY A 155 11.18 -9.94 -3.90
N ARG A 156 10.83 -11.19 -3.60
CA ARG A 156 11.82 -12.30 -3.49
C ARG A 156 12.72 -12.50 -4.71
N PRO A 157 12.21 -12.41 -5.96
CA PRO A 157 13.06 -12.53 -7.14
C PRO A 157 14.22 -11.54 -7.15
N THR A 158 14.00 -10.27 -6.76
CA THR A 158 15.06 -9.26 -6.67
C THR A 158 16.12 -9.62 -5.62
N VAL A 159 15.73 -10.19 -4.47
CA VAL A 159 16.68 -10.67 -3.46
C VAL A 159 17.53 -11.81 -4.02
N VAL A 160 16.93 -12.75 -4.76
CA VAL A 160 17.67 -13.84 -5.42
C VAL A 160 18.66 -13.29 -6.46
N GLN A 161 18.26 -12.31 -7.27
CA GLN A 161 19.15 -11.64 -8.22
C GLN A 161 20.31 -10.92 -7.51
N CYS A 162 20.03 -10.23 -6.41
CA CYS A 162 21.06 -9.60 -5.59
C CYS A 162 22.11 -10.61 -5.10
N ILE A 163 21.67 -11.75 -4.54
CA ILE A 163 22.59 -12.79 -4.06
C ILE A 163 23.43 -13.37 -5.21
N ARG A 164 22.83 -13.59 -6.37
CA ARG A 164 23.55 -14.05 -7.57
C ARG A 164 24.62 -13.06 -8.01
N HIS A 165 24.26 -11.78 -8.07
CA HIS A 165 25.17 -10.71 -8.45
C HIS A 165 26.38 -10.63 -7.49
N ILE A 166 26.15 -10.68 -6.18
CA ILE A 166 27.24 -10.71 -5.18
C ILE A 166 28.11 -11.96 -5.35
N ALA A 167 27.52 -13.13 -5.62
CA ALA A 167 28.27 -14.37 -5.83
C ALA A 167 29.16 -14.30 -7.09
N GLU A 168 28.60 -13.76 -8.18
CA GLU A 168 29.35 -13.58 -9.44
C GLU A 168 30.51 -12.58 -9.27
N ASP A 169 30.30 -11.46 -8.62
CA ASP A 169 31.34 -10.47 -8.33
C ASP A 169 32.48 -11.06 -7.49
N ARG A 170 32.17 -11.92 -6.52
CA ARG A 170 33.21 -12.59 -5.70
C ARG A 170 34.06 -13.56 -6.48
N VAL A 171 33.46 -14.31 -7.39
CA VAL A 171 34.21 -15.22 -8.30
C VAL A 171 35.17 -14.41 -9.16
N ILE A 172 34.72 -13.32 -9.75
CA ILE A 172 35.53 -12.43 -10.58
C ILE A 172 36.68 -11.80 -9.78
N CYS A 173 36.41 -11.41 -8.52
CA CYS A 173 37.39 -10.75 -7.66
C CYS A 173 38.30 -11.73 -6.88
N SER A 174 38.19 -13.04 -7.10
CA SER A 174 38.96 -14.10 -6.38
C SER A 174 38.86 -14.00 -4.84
N ARG A 175 37.72 -13.56 -4.32
CA ARG A 175 37.45 -13.42 -2.87
C ARG A 175 36.73 -14.66 -2.31
N GLU A 176 37.31 -15.83 -2.46
CA GLU A 176 36.66 -17.10 -2.14
C GLU A 176 36.35 -17.35 -0.64
N SER A 177 36.97 -16.61 0.29
CA SER A 177 36.93 -16.98 1.72
C SER A 177 36.14 -16.00 2.64
N ALA A 178 35.56 -14.93 2.12
CA ALA A 178 34.86 -13.97 2.96
C ALA A 178 33.38 -14.34 3.14
N GLU A 179 32.88 -14.33 4.39
CA GLU A 179 31.46 -14.50 4.69
C GLU A 179 30.60 -13.37 4.08
N TYR A 180 29.37 -13.72 3.66
CA TYR A 180 28.41 -12.74 3.19
C TYR A 180 27.89 -11.93 4.37
N THR A 181 28.04 -10.62 4.30
CA THR A 181 27.53 -9.73 5.36
C THR A 181 26.16 -9.16 4.99
N ALA A 182 25.32 -8.90 6.00
CA ALA A 182 24.04 -8.22 5.81
C ALA A 182 24.22 -6.84 5.16
N GLN A 183 25.34 -6.14 5.45
CA GLN A 183 25.64 -4.84 4.87
C GLN A 183 25.92 -4.91 3.36
N GLU A 184 26.59 -5.94 2.91
CA GLU A 184 26.87 -6.16 1.49
C GLU A 184 25.58 -6.39 0.70
N ILE A 185 24.67 -7.23 1.24
CA ILE A 185 23.36 -7.46 0.66
C ILE A 185 22.53 -6.15 0.64
N ASP A 186 22.55 -5.40 1.73
CA ASP A 186 21.82 -4.12 1.86
C ASP A 186 22.30 -3.10 0.81
N ASN A 187 23.61 -2.96 0.66
CA ASN A 187 24.21 -2.04 -0.32
C ASN A 187 23.86 -2.44 -1.76
N THR A 188 23.95 -3.73 -2.09
CA THR A 188 23.62 -4.23 -3.43
C THR A 188 22.13 -4.08 -3.74
N LEU A 189 21.25 -4.40 -2.78
CA LEU A 189 19.81 -4.21 -2.95
C LEU A 189 19.44 -2.74 -3.16
N LYS A 190 20.11 -1.80 -2.47
CA LYS A 190 19.89 -0.36 -2.68
C LYS A 190 20.24 0.12 -4.09
N LEU A 191 21.16 -0.56 -4.78
CA LEU A 191 21.47 -0.27 -6.19
C LEU A 191 20.43 -0.84 -7.15
N MET A 192 19.75 -1.93 -6.77
CA MET A 192 18.74 -2.60 -7.60
C MET A 192 17.34 -1.99 -7.48
N TYR A 193 17.05 -1.33 -6.35
CA TYR A 193 15.77 -0.64 -6.12
C TYR A 193 15.88 0.86 -6.40
N PRO A 194 14.75 1.55 -6.68
CA PRO A 194 14.72 3.00 -6.64
C PRO A 194 15.23 3.53 -5.30
N SER A 195 15.82 4.72 -5.28
CA SER A 195 16.26 5.37 -4.04
C SER A 195 15.06 5.79 -3.19
N ILE A 196 14.50 4.85 -2.45
CA ILE A 196 13.38 5.02 -1.54
C ILE A 196 13.78 4.56 -0.14
N PRO A 197 13.27 5.21 0.92
CA PRO A 197 13.46 4.72 2.29
C PRO A 197 12.72 3.41 2.51
N ASP A 198 13.14 2.63 3.52
CA ASP A 198 12.40 1.44 3.93
C ASP A 198 10.94 1.80 4.29
N PRO A 199 9.97 0.94 4.00
CA PRO A 199 8.59 1.14 4.40
C PRO A 199 8.45 1.24 5.93
N GLU A 200 7.75 2.27 6.40
CA GLU A 200 7.45 2.43 7.82
C GLU A 200 6.05 1.92 8.17
N LEU A 201 5.11 2.05 7.24
CA LEU A 201 3.73 1.62 7.39
C LEU A 201 3.24 0.90 6.13
N VAL A 202 2.61 -0.25 6.34
CA VAL A 202 1.86 -0.97 5.31
C VAL A 202 0.38 -0.96 5.66
N LEU A 203 -0.45 -0.48 4.76
CA LEU A 203 -1.91 -0.59 4.85
C LEU A 203 -2.37 -1.78 4.02
N TYR A 204 -3.24 -2.58 4.60
CA TYR A 204 -3.88 -3.71 3.92
C TYR A 204 -5.38 -3.74 4.18
N THR A 205 -6.11 -4.38 3.29
CA THR A 205 -7.56 -4.61 3.41
C THR A 205 -7.85 -6.10 3.54
N GLY A 206 -9.05 -6.42 3.99
CA GLY A 206 -9.46 -7.79 4.22
C GLY A 206 -9.03 -8.35 5.59
N PRO A 207 -9.46 -9.57 5.94
CA PRO A 207 -9.32 -10.12 7.29
C PRO A 207 -7.92 -10.63 7.64
N LEU A 208 -7.08 -10.90 6.62
CA LEU A 208 -5.78 -11.54 6.83
C LEU A 208 -4.63 -10.58 6.52
N CYS A 209 -3.75 -10.42 7.50
CA CYS A 209 -2.47 -9.76 7.30
C CYS A 209 -1.49 -10.73 6.62
N CYS A 210 -1.14 -10.45 5.38
CA CYS A 210 -0.15 -11.23 4.64
C CYS A 210 0.75 -10.30 3.86
N THR A 211 2.07 -10.47 3.98
CA THR A 211 3.05 -9.64 3.25
C THR A 211 3.01 -9.89 1.75
N ARG A 212 2.48 -11.04 1.31
CA ARG A 212 2.42 -11.47 -0.11
C ARG A 212 3.77 -11.41 -0.84
N GLY A 213 4.88 -11.40 -0.09
CA GLY A 213 6.24 -11.26 -0.64
C GLY A 213 6.69 -9.83 -0.88
N LEU A 214 5.98 -8.83 -0.35
CA LEU A 214 6.40 -7.43 -0.37
C LEU A 214 7.82 -7.29 0.20
N LEU A 215 8.72 -6.70 -0.57
CA LEU A 215 10.04 -6.18 -0.20
C LEU A 215 10.66 -6.87 1.05
N PRO A 216 10.95 -8.20 1.00
CA PRO A 216 11.19 -9.01 2.20
C PRO A 216 12.43 -8.59 3.01
N TRP A 217 13.33 -7.83 2.42
CA TRP A 217 14.51 -7.28 3.08
C TRP A 217 14.23 -5.96 3.80
N GLN A 218 13.38 -5.12 3.23
CA GLN A 218 13.12 -3.74 3.69
C GLN A 218 12.03 -3.64 4.76
N ILE A 219 11.13 -4.64 4.89
CA ILE A 219 9.98 -4.59 5.80
C ILE A 219 10.26 -5.03 7.24
N ARG A 220 11.52 -5.03 7.68
CA ARG A 220 11.93 -5.56 9.00
C ARG A 220 11.30 -4.82 10.20
N LEU A 221 11.08 -3.52 10.07
CA LEU A 221 10.56 -2.64 11.13
C LEU A 221 9.23 -1.98 10.73
N THR A 222 8.61 -2.50 9.70
CA THR A 222 7.38 -1.96 9.12
C THR A 222 6.17 -2.36 9.96
N GLU A 223 5.33 -1.39 10.28
CA GLU A 223 4.04 -1.63 10.93
C GLU A 223 2.99 -2.03 9.89
N PHE A 224 2.23 -3.08 10.16
CA PHE A 224 1.14 -3.54 9.30
C PHE A 224 -0.19 -3.19 9.95
N ILE A 225 -0.94 -2.28 9.32
CA ILE A 225 -2.21 -1.79 9.86
C ILE A 225 -3.34 -2.08 8.89
N GLN A 226 -4.36 -2.76 9.38
CA GLN A 226 -5.58 -3.02 8.62
C GLN A 226 -6.35 -1.71 8.39
N LEU A 227 -6.62 -1.41 7.11
CA LEU A 227 -7.40 -0.26 6.70
C LEU A 227 -8.91 -0.55 6.83
N SER A 228 -9.36 -1.69 6.27
CA SER A 228 -10.74 -2.13 6.36
C SER A 228 -10.86 -3.65 6.23
N LEU A 229 -11.97 -4.21 6.72
CA LEU A 229 -12.29 -5.64 6.56
C LEU A 229 -12.93 -5.95 5.20
N ASP A 230 -13.66 -4.98 4.64
CA ASP A 230 -14.51 -5.10 3.46
C ASP A 230 -13.89 -4.48 2.19
N CYS A 231 -12.58 -4.28 2.18
CA CYS A 231 -11.83 -3.65 1.10
C CYS A 231 -12.29 -2.21 0.76
N SER A 232 -13.15 -1.61 1.56
CA SER A 232 -13.59 -0.23 1.38
C SER A 232 -12.47 0.75 1.71
N VAL A 233 -12.33 1.77 0.87
CA VAL A 233 -11.38 2.87 1.06
C VAL A 233 -12.16 4.11 1.45
N ASN A 234 -12.05 4.53 2.71
CA ASN A 234 -12.63 5.77 3.20
C ASN A 234 -11.64 6.56 4.05
N ILE A 235 -11.88 7.86 4.17
CA ILE A 235 -10.97 8.78 4.85
C ILE A 235 -10.85 8.51 6.34
N ASP A 236 -11.92 8.11 7.01
CA ASP A 236 -11.91 7.86 8.45
C ASP A 236 -11.02 6.66 8.81
N ASN A 237 -11.06 5.62 7.98
CA ASN A 237 -10.19 4.46 8.12
C ASN A 237 -8.72 4.83 7.90
N PHE A 238 -8.43 5.68 6.91
CA PHE A 238 -7.07 6.17 6.65
C PHE A 238 -6.54 6.99 7.83
N ILE A 239 -7.31 7.94 8.33
CA ILE A 239 -6.96 8.73 9.52
C ILE A 239 -6.81 7.84 10.76
N GLY A 240 -7.71 6.88 10.94
CA GLY A 240 -7.63 5.89 12.01
C GLY A 240 -6.34 5.05 11.95
N ALA A 241 -5.88 4.69 10.75
CA ALA A 241 -4.60 4.00 10.56
C ALA A 241 -3.41 4.90 10.91
N LEU A 242 -3.42 6.17 10.52
CA LEU A 242 -2.37 7.12 10.91
C LEU A 242 -2.31 7.33 12.43
N TYR A 243 -3.45 7.40 13.12
CA TYR A 243 -3.47 7.45 14.59
C TYR A 243 -2.93 6.19 15.24
N ARG A 244 -3.23 5.00 14.69
CA ARG A 244 -2.64 3.74 15.18
C ARG A 244 -1.14 3.75 15.00
N TYR A 245 -0.65 4.14 13.82
CA TYR A 245 0.79 4.27 13.55
C TYR A 245 1.46 5.29 14.49
N ASN A 246 0.82 6.42 14.77
CA ASN A 246 1.33 7.43 15.69
C ASN A 246 1.58 6.92 17.11
N LYS A 247 0.85 5.85 17.52
CA LYS A 247 0.99 5.20 18.83
C LYS A 247 2.02 4.06 18.85
N CYS A 248 2.51 3.62 17.69
CA CYS A 248 3.47 2.53 17.60
C CYS A 248 4.87 3.01 17.99
N ASP A 249 5.49 2.38 18.99
CA ASP A 249 6.89 2.57 19.33
C ASP A 249 7.73 1.56 18.56
N GLN A 250 8.49 2.03 17.57
CA GLN A 250 9.42 1.18 16.83
C GLN A 250 10.66 0.91 17.68
N ARG A 251 10.82 -0.33 18.14
CA ARG A 251 11.97 -0.77 18.92
C ARG A 251 13.03 -1.35 17.99
N PHE A 252 14.16 -0.65 17.87
CA PHE A 252 15.28 -1.02 17.01
C PHE A 252 16.21 -2.09 17.63
N GLY A 253 15.71 -2.94 18.51
CA GLY A 253 16.49 -4.06 19.07
C GLY A 253 17.67 -3.63 19.94
N LYS A 254 17.55 -2.55 20.70
CA LYS A 254 18.50 -2.15 21.74
C LYS A 254 18.10 -2.75 23.06
#